data_209efdd352239636695e256bebff8403
#
_entry.id   209efdd352239636695e256bebff8403
#
_cell.length_a   1.000
_cell.length_b   1.000
_cell.length_c   1.000
_cell.angle_alpha   90.00
_cell.angle_beta   90.00
_cell.angle_gamma   90.00
#
_symmetry.space_group_name_H-M   'P 1'
#
loop_
_entity.id
_entity.type
_entity.pdbx_description
1 polymer ?
#
loop_
_entity_poly.entity_id
_entity_poly.type
_entity_poly.pdbx_seq_one_letter_code
_entity_poly.pdbx_strand_id
1 'polypeptide(L)'
;MKKLTKIGASALAGSLVAMSAHAEVSVSGGASIAIGSTHDADATYYYQNDSITFTYSGETDGGLTVTTSLEIDGDYSGSTGGDFDSQSIKIASDGMGTVTYSAHGGSSVMGGWDDVMPTAYEESFALTKNSADGSTSGNLTIAGIGGNGLWRYDSPSVGGISFHAAYQNAGQTGSVNSYSDMGIKIVPEMIDGLEIGYATGEYDESATVLGVDVSTMYAKYTYGSFTVGYQQSEDDGPSTATTDESDSWGVSYAVNDEFSISYGQHTYDDGSLTPDQESSGFSASYTMGGTTISAAFNETENVRGVAANDEDSYEIALSFAF
;
A
#
# COMPACT_ATOMS: atom_id res chain seq x y z
N MET A 1 4.92 -40.07 -19.66
CA MET A 1 5.12 -38.68 -19.25
C MET A 1 5.12 -37.66 -20.40
N LYS A 2 5.74 -37.92 -21.57
CA LYS A 2 5.79 -36.97 -22.69
C LYS A 2 4.43 -36.63 -23.37
N LYS A 3 3.40 -37.47 -23.26
CA LYS A 3 2.07 -37.23 -23.85
C LYS A 3 1.17 -36.34 -23.05
N LEU A 4 1.26 -36.39 -21.69
CA LEU A 4 0.48 -35.51 -20.81
C LEU A 4 0.95 -34.05 -20.88
N THR A 5 2.26 -33.82 -21.00
CA THR A 5 2.81 -32.46 -21.13
C THR A 5 2.37 -31.78 -22.44
N LYS A 6 2.23 -32.56 -23.53
CA LYS A 6 1.77 -32.01 -24.83
C LYS A 6 0.26 -31.69 -24.82
N ILE A 7 -0.56 -32.45 -24.08
CA ILE A 7 -2.00 -32.18 -23.95
C ILE A 7 -2.23 -30.93 -23.09
N GLY A 8 -1.49 -30.77 -21.99
CA GLY A 8 -1.55 -29.58 -21.15
C GLY A 8 -1.15 -28.31 -21.88
N ALA A 9 -0.05 -28.34 -22.64
CA ALA A 9 0.42 -27.18 -23.41
C ALA A 9 -0.52 -26.80 -24.56
N SER A 10 -1.17 -27.78 -25.23
CA SER A 10 -2.12 -27.51 -26.28
C SER A 10 -3.49 -27.03 -25.76
N ALA A 11 -3.92 -27.46 -24.57
CA ALA A 11 -5.12 -26.96 -23.91
C ALA A 11 -4.93 -25.51 -23.45
N LEU A 12 -3.77 -25.19 -22.88
CA LEU A 12 -3.43 -23.82 -22.49
C LEU A 12 -3.30 -22.90 -23.71
N ALA A 13 -2.64 -23.33 -24.79
CA ALA A 13 -2.56 -22.56 -26.02
C ALA A 13 -3.93 -22.38 -26.70
N GLY A 14 -4.81 -23.38 -26.63
CA GLY A 14 -6.19 -23.32 -27.15
C GLY A 14 -7.06 -22.33 -26.37
N SER A 15 -6.91 -22.27 -25.03
CA SER A 15 -7.64 -21.32 -24.19
C SER A 15 -7.18 -19.87 -24.38
N LEU A 16 -5.89 -19.65 -24.63
CA LEU A 16 -5.34 -18.34 -24.96
C LEU A 16 -5.83 -17.83 -26.33
N VAL A 17 -6.04 -18.73 -27.33
CA VAL A 17 -6.58 -18.36 -28.64
C VAL A 17 -8.09 -18.06 -28.56
N ALA A 18 -8.84 -18.73 -27.67
CA ALA A 18 -10.27 -18.45 -27.48
C ALA A 18 -10.52 -17.10 -26.77
N MET A 19 -9.59 -16.67 -25.90
CA MET A 19 -9.65 -15.34 -25.24
C MET A 19 -9.29 -14.17 -26.18
N SER A 20 -8.66 -14.43 -27.32
CA SER A 20 -8.18 -13.38 -28.24
C SER A 20 -9.27 -12.56 -28.94
N ALA A 21 -10.53 -12.98 -28.90
CA ALA A 21 -11.63 -12.25 -29.51
C ALA A 21 -12.14 -11.05 -28.68
N HIS A 22 -11.81 -10.99 -27.37
CA HIS A 22 -12.20 -9.95 -26.43
C HIS A 22 -11.07 -9.50 -25.51
N ALA A 23 -9.82 -9.83 -25.88
CA ALA A 23 -8.68 -9.47 -25.05
C ALA A 23 -8.26 -8.02 -25.31
N GLU A 24 -8.17 -7.25 -24.23
CA GLU A 24 -7.65 -5.89 -24.26
C GLU A 24 -6.22 -5.88 -23.69
N VAL A 25 -5.32 -5.21 -24.40
CA VAL A 25 -3.96 -4.93 -23.92
C VAL A 25 -3.84 -3.42 -23.75
N SER A 26 -3.50 -2.97 -22.55
CA SER A 26 -3.20 -1.58 -22.28
C SER A 26 -1.76 -1.45 -21.77
N VAL A 27 -1.20 -0.29 -22.04
CA VAL A 27 0.09 0.14 -21.50
C VAL A 27 -0.14 1.48 -20.84
N SER A 28 0.29 1.60 -19.60
CA SER A 28 0.29 2.84 -18.85
C SER A 28 1.64 3.02 -18.18
N GLY A 29 1.95 4.21 -17.74
CA GLY A 29 3.17 4.43 -17.02
C GLY A 29 3.26 5.85 -16.47
N GLY A 30 4.33 6.10 -15.76
CA GLY A 30 4.61 7.39 -15.19
C GLY A 30 6.09 7.63 -15.03
N ALA A 31 6.44 8.88 -14.83
CA ALA A 31 7.76 9.28 -14.43
C ALA A 31 7.65 10.44 -13.44
N SER A 32 8.53 10.49 -12.46
CA SER A 32 8.60 11.60 -11.51
C SER A 32 10.04 12.02 -11.26
N ILE A 33 10.20 13.29 -10.92
CA ILE A 33 11.44 13.85 -10.39
C ILE A 33 11.08 14.51 -9.07
N ALA A 34 11.82 14.19 -8.02
CA ALA A 34 11.65 14.83 -6.73
C ALA A 34 12.95 15.44 -6.21
N ILE A 35 12.78 16.47 -5.40
CA ILE A 35 13.81 17.12 -4.62
C ILE A 35 13.30 17.21 -3.18
N GLY A 36 14.11 16.81 -2.22
CA GLY A 36 13.75 16.87 -0.82
C GLY A 36 14.93 17.00 0.10
N SER A 37 14.64 17.15 1.36
CA SER A 37 15.61 17.12 2.44
C SER A 37 15.00 16.35 3.61
N THR A 38 15.81 15.53 4.25
CA THR A 38 15.46 14.79 5.45
C THR A 38 16.56 15.05 6.48
N HIS A 39 16.19 15.10 7.73
CA HIS A 39 17.10 15.23 8.88
C HIS A 39 18.13 16.37 8.73
N ASP A 40 18.03 17.38 9.59
CA ASP A 40 19.00 18.49 9.77
C ASP A 40 19.46 19.24 8.49
N ALA A 41 18.61 19.32 7.48
CA ALA A 41 18.62 20.29 6.37
C ALA A 41 19.90 20.45 5.54
N ASP A 42 20.99 19.75 5.83
CA ASP A 42 22.26 19.93 5.12
C ASP A 42 22.40 19.00 3.89
N ALA A 43 21.56 17.97 3.77
CA ALA A 43 21.59 17.02 2.66
C ALA A 43 20.31 17.09 1.83
N THR A 44 20.36 17.75 0.69
CA THR A 44 19.30 17.69 -0.32
C THR A 44 19.48 16.44 -1.18
N TYR A 45 18.42 15.65 -1.33
CA TYR A 45 18.41 14.54 -2.27
C TYR A 45 17.63 14.89 -3.54
N TYR A 46 17.98 14.19 -4.60
CA TYR A 46 17.26 14.20 -5.87
C TYR A 46 17.05 12.77 -6.29
N TYR A 47 15.86 12.41 -6.71
CA TYR A 47 15.62 11.11 -7.31
C TYR A 47 14.67 11.21 -8.50
N GLN A 48 14.70 10.18 -9.32
CA GLN A 48 13.78 9.96 -10.40
C GLN A 48 13.19 8.58 -10.23
N ASN A 49 11.87 8.48 -10.35
CA ASN A 49 11.16 7.22 -10.49
C ASN A 49 10.51 7.17 -11.86
N ASP A 50 10.46 6.00 -12.46
CA ASP A 50 9.70 5.74 -13.67
C ASP A 50 9.18 4.30 -13.67
N SER A 51 7.97 4.10 -14.18
CA SER A 51 7.39 2.77 -14.32
C SER A 51 6.60 2.62 -15.62
N ILE A 52 6.53 1.40 -16.12
CA ILE A 52 5.67 1.01 -17.23
C ILE A 52 4.92 -0.24 -16.85
N THR A 53 3.59 -0.17 -16.86
CA THR A 53 2.69 -1.28 -16.58
C THR A 53 2.03 -1.79 -17.85
N PHE A 54 2.16 -3.08 -18.10
CA PHE A 54 1.44 -3.81 -19.14
C PHE A 54 0.28 -4.55 -18.50
N THR A 55 -0.94 -4.27 -18.94
CA THR A 55 -2.13 -4.96 -18.49
C THR A 55 -2.78 -5.71 -19.65
N TYR A 56 -3.07 -6.98 -19.43
CA TYR A 56 -3.82 -7.81 -20.34
C TYR A 56 -5.11 -8.25 -19.64
N SER A 57 -6.27 -8.01 -20.25
CA SER A 57 -7.57 -8.40 -19.71
C SER A 57 -8.39 -9.12 -20.74
N GLY A 58 -9.14 -10.13 -20.31
CA GLY A 58 -10.05 -10.88 -21.16
C GLY A 58 -11.14 -11.56 -20.35
N GLU A 59 -12.26 -11.84 -21.01
CA GLU A 59 -13.40 -12.53 -20.43
C GLU A 59 -13.40 -14.00 -20.87
N THR A 60 -13.69 -14.91 -19.94
CA THR A 60 -13.91 -16.33 -20.22
C THR A 60 -15.33 -16.57 -20.67
N ASP A 61 -15.59 -17.70 -21.37
CA ASP A 61 -16.95 -18.13 -21.77
C ASP A 61 -17.92 -18.28 -20.57
N GLY A 62 -17.38 -18.40 -19.35
CA GLY A 62 -18.13 -18.48 -18.10
C GLY A 62 -18.42 -17.12 -17.44
N GLY A 63 -18.06 -15.99 -18.07
CA GLY A 63 -18.29 -14.65 -17.55
C GLY A 63 -17.29 -14.23 -16.45
N LEU A 64 -16.12 -14.92 -16.34
CA LEU A 64 -15.04 -14.48 -15.46
C LEU A 64 -14.11 -13.54 -16.22
N THR A 65 -13.80 -12.40 -15.64
CA THR A 65 -12.75 -11.53 -16.15
C THR A 65 -11.40 -11.95 -15.57
N VAL A 66 -10.43 -12.20 -16.44
CA VAL A 66 -9.04 -12.50 -16.06
C VAL A 66 -8.17 -11.34 -16.49
N THR A 67 -7.46 -10.76 -15.54
CA THR A 67 -6.51 -9.66 -15.79
C THR A 67 -5.12 -10.07 -15.31
N THR A 68 -4.12 -9.86 -16.15
CA THR A 68 -2.70 -10.01 -15.78
C THR A 68 -2.05 -8.62 -15.85
N SER A 69 -1.31 -8.27 -14.83
CA SER A 69 -0.54 -7.02 -14.78
C SER A 69 0.94 -7.33 -14.56
N LEU A 70 1.78 -6.60 -15.28
CA LEU A 70 3.24 -6.68 -15.21
C LEU A 70 3.78 -5.26 -15.19
N GLU A 71 4.54 -4.91 -14.16
CA GLU A 71 5.15 -3.60 -14.03
C GLU A 71 6.68 -3.71 -14.11
N ILE A 72 7.26 -2.84 -14.90
CA ILE A 72 8.69 -2.61 -14.98
C ILE A 72 8.94 -1.26 -14.34
N ASP A 73 9.73 -1.24 -13.29
CA ASP A 73 10.16 -0.02 -12.61
C ASP A 73 11.66 0.20 -12.84
N GLY A 74 12.05 1.46 -13.05
CA GLY A 74 13.43 1.88 -13.21
C GLY A 74 14.12 2.11 -11.87
N ASP A 75 14.50 1.06 -11.15
CA ASP A 75 15.34 1.22 -9.97
C ASP A 75 16.77 1.61 -10.36
N TYR A 76 17.10 2.91 -10.19
CA TYR A 76 18.45 3.45 -10.42
C TYR A 76 19.47 3.01 -9.35
N SER A 77 19.06 2.27 -8.33
CA SER A 77 19.92 1.89 -7.20
C SER A 77 21.05 0.91 -7.57
N GLY A 78 21.12 0.46 -8.83
CA GLY A 78 22.15 -0.46 -9.30
C GLY A 78 22.01 -1.87 -8.73
N SER A 79 20.86 -2.18 -8.16
CA SER A 79 20.52 -3.53 -7.76
C SER A 79 20.37 -4.41 -9.00
N THR A 80 21.04 -5.55 -9.02
CA THR A 80 20.86 -6.59 -10.03
C THR A 80 19.60 -7.42 -9.77
N GLY A 81 18.60 -6.81 -9.16
CA GLY A 81 17.32 -7.41 -8.81
C GLY A 81 16.37 -7.45 -9.99
N GLY A 82 15.44 -8.31 -9.91
CA GLY A 82 14.49 -8.82 -10.86
C GLY A 82 13.89 -7.85 -11.88
N ASP A 83 13.47 -8.41 -12.96
CA ASP A 83 13.04 -7.72 -14.17
C ASP A 83 11.64 -7.06 -14.04
N PHE A 84 10.90 -7.31 -12.94
CA PHE A 84 9.58 -6.77 -12.70
C PHE A 84 9.41 -6.32 -11.26
N ASP A 85 8.86 -5.13 -11.06
CA ASP A 85 8.51 -4.60 -9.74
C ASP A 85 7.23 -5.23 -9.21
N SER A 86 6.22 -5.40 -10.07
CA SER A 86 5.02 -6.13 -9.71
C SER A 86 4.52 -7.08 -10.78
N GLN A 87 3.94 -8.19 -10.33
CA GLN A 87 3.31 -9.20 -11.20
C GLN A 87 2.07 -9.77 -10.52
N SER A 88 0.92 -9.71 -11.20
CA SER A 88 -0.30 -10.29 -10.65
C SER A 88 -1.21 -10.92 -11.71
N ILE A 89 -2.01 -11.87 -11.25
CA ILE A 89 -3.15 -12.43 -11.97
C ILE A 89 -4.39 -12.22 -11.10
N LYS A 90 -5.40 -11.55 -11.66
CA LYS A 90 -6.68 -11.28 -11.04
C LYS A 90 -7.78 -12.02 -11.78
N ILE A 91 -8.63 -12.72 -11.01
CA ILE A 91 -9.83 -13.39 -11.54
C ILE A 91 -11.02 -12.77 -10.83
N ALA A 92 -11.91 -12.13 -11.59
CA ALA A 92 -13.05 -11.38 -11.07
C ALA A 92 -14.38 -11.92 -11.61
N SER A 93 -15.39 -11.83 -10.77
CA SER A 93 -16.79 -12.10 -11.09
C SER A 93 -17.69 -11.16 -10.32
N ASP A 94 -18.69 -10.57 -10.97
CA ASP A 94 -19.62 -9.62 -10.34
C ASP A 94 -20.32 -10.21 -9.11
N GLY A 95 -20.64 -11.50 -9.14
CA GLY A 95 -21.37 -12.17 -8.06
C GLY A 95 -20.50 -12.84 -6.99
N MET A 96 -19.23 -13.09 -7.29
CA MET A 96 -18.33 -13.84 -6.38
C MET A 96 -17.13 -13.03 -5.90
N GLY A 97 -16.94 -11.80 -6.41
CA GLY A 97 -15.82 -10.97 -6.05
C GLY A 97 -14.55 -11.28 -6.85
N THR A 98 -13.41 -11.00 -6.27
CA THR A 98 -12.11 -11.02 -6.94
C THR A 98 -11.11 -11.84 -6.15
N VAL A 99 -10.40 -12.74 -6.84
CA VAL A 99 -9.21 -13.41 -6.32
C VAL A 99 -8.00 -12.87 -7.07
N THR A 100 -7.00 -12.41 -6.35
CA THR A 100 -5.73 -11.95 -6.88
C THR A 100 -4.60 -12.82 -6.37
N TYR A 101 -3.73 -13.26 -7.26
CA TYR A 101 -2.44 -13.84 -6.92
C TYR A 101 -1.34 -12.89 -7.37
N SER A 102 -0.55 -12.40 -6.44
CA SER A 102 0.62 -11.56 -6.70
C SER A 102 1.88 -12.38 -6.59
N ALA A 103 2.55 -12.59 -7.72
CA ALA A 103 3.84 -13.26 -7.73
C ALA A 103 4.93 -12.35 -7.16
N HIS A 104 4.78 -11.03 -7.34
CA HIS A 104 5.61 -9.96 -6.79
C HIS A 104 4.75 -8.71 -6.56
N GLY A 105 5.14 -7.83 -5.64
CA GLY A 105 4.48 -6.54 -5.40
C GLY A 105 3.05 -6.65 -4.87
N GLY A 106 2.69 -7.73 -4.18
CA GLY A 106 1.36 -7.88 -3.58
C GLY A 106 1.21 -7.10 -2.29
N SER A 107 -0.04 -6.80 -1.90
CA SER A 107 -0.39 -6.23 -0.62
C SER A 107 -1.53 -7.00 0.02
N SER A 108 -1.36 -7.39 1.28
CA SER A 108 -2.40 -8.02 2.09
C SER A 108 -3.53 -7.02 2.43
N VAL A 109 -4.53 -7.40 3.19
CA VAL A 109 -5.58 -6.46 3.62
C VAL A 109 -4.99 -5.41 4.55
N MET A 110 -4.30 -5.83 5.59
CA MET A 110 -3.59 -4.95 6.53
C MET A 110 -2.49 -4.14 5.83
N GLY A 111 -1.76 -4.75 4.87
CA GLY A 111 -0.73 -4.05 4.11
C GLY A 111 -1.26 -3.00 3.13
N GLY A 112 -2.55 -3.03 2.81
CA GLY A 112 -3.23 -1.98 2.03
C GLY A 112 -4.07 -1.04 2.87
N TRP A 113 -4.12 -1.25 4.20
CA TRP A 113 -4.80 -0.42 5.18
C TRP A 113 -3.85 0.06 6.28
N ASP A 114 -2.55 0.00 6.06
CA ASP A 114 -1.52 0.49 6.97
C ASP A 114 -1.58 2.00 7.18
N ASP A 115 -1.95 2.72 6.12
CA ASP A 115 -2.26 4.14 6.15
C ASP A 115 -3.39 4.49 5.18
N VAL A 116 -4.52 4.88 5.72
CA VAL A 116 -5.70 5.29 4.93
C VAL A 116 -6.13 6.72 5.23
N MET A 117 -5.28 7.50 5.87
CA MET A 117 -5.62 8.89 6.19
C MET A 117 -5.73 9.75 4.93
N PRO A 118 -6.67 10.70 4.90
CA PRO A 118 -6.82 11.56 3.73
C PRO A 118 -5.63 12.51 3.60
N THR A 119 -4.90 12.40 2.50
CA THR A 119 -3.76 13.25 2.16
C THR A 119 -3.88 13.83 0.75
N ALA A 120 -3.18 14.92 0.47
CA ALA A 120 -3.08 15.50 -0.86
C ALA A 120 -1.86 14.98 -1.64
N TYR A 121 -0.83 14.50 -0.90
CA TYR A 121 0.39 13.91 -1.46
C TYR A 121 0.95 12.89 -0.47
N GLU A 122 1.94 13.24 0.33
CA GLU A 122 2.56 12.36 1.32
C GLU A 122 1.83 12.44 2.67
N GLU A 123 1.89 11.37 3.43
CA GLU A 123 1.41 11.26 4.80
C GLU A 123 2.27 12.07 5.76
N SER A 124 1.75 12.31 6.96
CA SER A 124 2.39 13.16 7.98
C SER A 124 3.74 12.63 8.49
N PHE A 125 4.06 11.36 8.28
CA PHE A 125 5.27 10.68 8.72
C PHE A 125 6.13 10.14 7.56
N ALA A 126 5.65 10.22 6.31
CA ALA A 126 6.27 9.54 5.17
C ALA A 126 7.72 9.95 4.90
N LEU A 127 8.08 11.20 5.17
CA LEU A 127 9.41 11.73 4.90
C LEU A 127 10.39 11.57 6.08
N THR A 128 9.97 10.98 7.20
CA THR A 128 10.80 10.84 8.40
C THR A 128 11.93 9.84 8.17
N LYS A 129 13.16 10.25 8.44
CA LYS A 129 14.36 9.43 8.34
C LYS A 129 15.16 9.52 9.64
N ASN A 130 15.77 8.43 10.07
CA ASN A 130 16.58 8.38 11.29
C ASN A 130 18.07 8.68 11.05
N SER A 131 18.52 8.68 9.81
CA SER A 131 19.92 8.97 9.49
C SER A 131 20.04 9.69 8.16
N ALA A 132 21.07 10.53 8.04
CA ALA A 132 21.35 11.30 6.81
C ALA A 132 21.58 10.41 5.57
N ASP A 133 21.95 9.14 5.76
CA ASP A 133 22.12 8.16 4.67
C ASP A 133 20.87 7.35 4.36
N GLY A 134 19.76 7.60 5.11
CA GLY A 134 18.49 6.90 4.94
C GLY A 134 18.55 5.40 5.28
N SER A 135 19.62 4.94 5.96
CA SER A 135 19.82 3.53 6.27
C SER A 135 18.82 2.99 7.31
N THR A 136 18.22 3.89 8.09
CA THR A 136 17.21 3.53 9.09
C THR A 136 16.05 4.50 8.98
N SER A 137 14.87 4.00 8.64
CA SER A 137 13.66 4.82 8.51
C SER A 137 13.04 5.10 9.87
N GLY A 138 12.65 6.34 10.09
CA GLY A 138 11.74 6.76 11.15
C GLY A 138 10.28 6.81 10.69
N ASN A 139 10.01 6.39 9.47
CA ASN A 139 8.65 6.17 8.95
C ASN A 139 8.12 4.85 9.55
N LEU A 140 7.47 4.94 10.69
CA LEU A 140 6.99 3.81 11.46
C LEU A 140 5.48 3.65 11.25
N THR A 141 5.07 2.46 10.82
CA THR A 141 3.67 2.08 10.66
C THR A 141 3.45 0.65 11.11
N ILE A 142 2.24 0.34 11.54
CA ILE A 142 1.80 -1.02 11.80
C ILE A 142 1.06 -1.50 10.56
N ALA A 143 1.65 -2.45 9.87
CA ALA A 143 1.17 -2.95 8.59
C ALA A 143 1.10 -4.48 8.58
N GLY A 144 0.35 -5.00 7.61
CA GLY A 144 0.43 -6.42 7.25
C GLY A 144 1.60 -6.71 6.33
N ILE A 145 1.46 -7.75 5.54
CA ILE A 145 2.51 -8.20 4.64
C ILE A 145 2.30 -7.70 3.22
N GLY A 146 3.39 -7.35 2.57
CA GLY A 146 3.48 -7.16 1.14
C GLY A 146 4.40 -8.20 0.49
N GLY A 147 4.50 -8.20 -0.85
CA GLY A 147 5.53 -8.91 -1.59
C GLY A 147 5.04 -10.15 -2.36
N ASN A 148 5.81 -11.23 -2.29
CA ASN A 148 5.75 -12.33 -3.25
C ASN A 148 4.86 -13.48 -2.81
N GLY A 149 4.15 -14.08 -3.77
CA GLY A 149 3.36 -15.30 -3.53
C GLY A 149 2.12 -15.07 -2.68
N LEU A 150 1.55 -13.88 -2.75
CA LEU A 150 0.40 -13.46 -1.95
C LEU A 150 -0.91 -13.77 -2.69
N TRP A 151 -1.82 -14.40 -1.98
CA TRP A 151 -3.22 -14.56 -2.37
C TRP A 151 -4.08 -13.54 -1.64
N ARG A 152 -4.98 -12.88 -2.37
CA ARG A 152 -5.96 -11.95 -1.82
C ARG A 152 -7.34 -12.22 -2.41
N TYR A 153 -8.35 -12.15 -1.57
CA TYR A 153 -9.75 -12.20 -1.95
C TYR A 153 -10.47 -10.93 -1.51
N ASP A 154 -11.21 -10.33 -2.42
CA ASP A 154 -12.06 -9.17 -2.16
C ASP A 154 -13.51 -9.52 -2.58
N SER A 155 -14.45 -9.54 -1.64
CA SER A 155 -15.85 -9.84 -1.93
C SER A 155 -16.54 -8.69 -2.68
N PRO A 156 -17.67 -8.95 -3.36
CA PRO A 156 -18.58 -7.88 -3.74
C PRO A 156 -19.08 -7.13 -2.50
N SER A 157 -19.44 -5.86 -2.69
CA SER A 157 -20.15 -5.12 -1.64
C SER A 157 -21.63 -5.49 -1.65
N VAL A 158 -22.17 -5.86 -0.52
CA VAL A 158 -23.59 -6.18 -0.34
C VAL A 158 -24.16 -5.29 0.79
N GLY A 159 -25.08 -4.40 0.44
CA GLY A 159 -25.64 -3.44 1.39
C GLY A 159 -24.60 -2.49 2.01
N GLY A 160 -23.56 -2.16 1.24
CA GLY A 160 -22.46 -1.33 1.70
C GLY A 160 -21.40 -2.07 2.50
N ILE A 161 -21.45 -3.40 2.62
CA ILE A 161 -20.46 -4.21 3.37
C ILE A 161 -19.68 -5.06 2.40
N SER A 162 -18.34 -5.04 2.52
CA SER A 162 -17.43 -5.94 1.81
C SER A 162 -16.49 -6.64 2.79
N PHE A 163 -16.08 -7.84 2.41
CA PHE A 163 -15.15 -8.69 3.15
C PHE A 163 -13.87 -8.88 2.34
N HIS A 164 -12.72 -8.90 3.02
CA HIS A 164 -11.40 -9.02 2.44
C HIS A 164 -10.60 -10.05 3.21
N ALA A 165 -9.74 -10.80 2.52
CA ALA A 165 -8.82 -11.74 3.16
C ALA A 165 -7.56 -11.90 2.33
N ALA A 166 -6.41 -12.15 2.97
CA ALA A 166 -5.18 -12.47 2.29
C ALA A 166 -4.41 -13.58 3.00
N TYR A 167 -3.54 -14.25 2.24
CA TYR A 167 -2.70 -15.35 2.73
C TYR A 167 -1.39 -15.37 1.96
N GLN A 168 -0.29 -15.49 2.70
CA GLN A 168 1.04 -15.74 2.14
C GLN A 168 1.65 -16.99 2.82
N ASN A 169 2.17 -17.90 2.01
CA ASN A 169 2.81 -19.10 2.53
C ASN A 169 4.23 -18.83 3.02
N ALA A 170 4.65 -19.55 4.05
CA ALA A 170 6.02 -19.50 4.58
C ALA A 170 7.07 -19.71 3.47
N GLY A 171 8.16 -18.94 3.55
CA GLY A 171 9.31 -19.06 2.64
C GLY A 171 9.18 -18.29 1.33
N GLN A 172 8.09 -17.58 1.07
CA GLN A 172 7.91 -16.83 -0.19
C GLN A 172 8.80 -15.59 -0.28
N THR A 173 9.00 -14.87 0.81
CA THR A 173 9.85 -13.67 0.87
C THR A 173 11.11 -13.84 1.71
N GLY A 174 11.55 -15.10 1.91
CA GLY A 174 12.61 -15.40 2.88
C GLY A 174 12.12 -15.44 4.33
N SER A 175 10.85 -15.15 4.57
CA SER A 175 10.21 -15.35 5.88
C SER A 175 10.06 -16.83 6.20
N VAL A 176 10.27 -17.19 7.44
CA VAL A 176 10.05 -18.56 7.94
C VAL A 176 8.58 -18.80 8.31
N ASN A 177 7.78 -17.75 8.38
CA ASN A 177 6.40 -17.79 8.84
C ASN A 177 5.43 -17.56 7.69
N SER A 178 4.26 -18.20 7.72
CA SER A 178 3.10 -17.81 6.93
C SER A 178 2.43 -16.59 7.55
N TYR A 179 1.58 -15.96 6.76
CA TYR A 179 0.80 -14.80 7.19
C TYR A 179 -0.63 -14.94 6.67
N SER A 180 -1.59 -14.55 7.48
CA SER A 180 -2.98 -14.42 7.05
C SER A 180 -3.62 -13.19 7.67
N ASP A 181 -4.51 -12.53 6.94
CA ASP A 181 -5.33 -11.45 7.45
C ASP A 181 -6.72 -11.46 6.88
N MET A 182 -7.63 -10.76 7.56
CA MET A 182 -8.98 -10.52 7.10
C MET A 182 -9.47 -9.14 7.53
N GLY A 183 -10.37 -8.57 6.74
CA GLY A 183 -10.96 -7.28 7.04
C GLY A 183 -12.40 -7.15 6.56
N ILE A 184 -13.10 -6.23 7.17
CA ILE A 184 -14.44 -5.79 6.80
C ILE A 184 -14.41 -4.30 6.54
N LYS A 185 -14.96 -3.89 5.39
CA LYS A 185 -15.19 -2.48 5.06
C LYS A 185 -16.69 -2.21 4.96
N ILE A 186 -17.11 -1.12 5.58
CA ILE A 186 -18.50 -0.68 5.64
C ILE A 186 -18.59 0.72 5.03
N VAL A 187 -19.37 0.85 3.97
CA VAL A 187 -19.74 2.11 3.32
C VAL A 187 -21.28 2.20 3.36
N PRO A 188 -21.86 2.71 4.44
CA PRO A 188 -23.30 2.62 4.66
C PRO A 188 -24.06 3.54 3.70
N GLU A 189 -25.02 2.99 2.95
CA GLU A 189 -25.85 3.76 2.01
C GLU A 189 -26.65 4.90 2.67
N MET A 190 -26.88 4.81 3.98
CA MET A 190 -27.68 5.81 4.74
C MET A 190 -26.85 7.03 5.15
N ILE A 191 -25.51 6.95 5.10
CA ILE A 191 -24.59 8.03 5.50
C ILE A 191 -23.60 8.21 4.36
N ASP A 192 -23.98 9.07 3.43
CA ASP A 192 -23.13 9.39 2.28
C ASP A 192 -21.78 9.94 2.75
N GLY A 193 -20.70 9.41 2.14
CA GLY A 193 -19.32 9.80 2.43
C GLY A 193 -18.67 9.10 3.64
N LEU A 194 -19.41 8.26 4.41
CA LEU A 194 -18.80 7.49 5.51
C LEU A 194 -18.18 6.19 5.00
N GLU A 195 -16.95 5.91 5.39
CA GLU A 195 -16.25 4.63 5.23
C GLU A 195 -15.66 4.21 6.58
N ILE A 196 -15.85 2.97 6.98
CA ILE A 196 -15.26 2.38 8.17
C ILE A 196 -14.61 1.05 7.77
N GLY A 197 -13.39 0.80 8.26
CA GLY A 197 -12.69 -0.46 8.09
C GLY A 197 -12.20 -1.02 9.41
N TYR A 198 -12.16 -2.34 9.49
CA TYR A 198 -11.47 -3.08 10.55
C TYR A 198 -10.82 -4.29 9.92
N ALA A 199 -9.54 -4.49 10.20
CA ALA A 199 -8.80 -5.68 9.78
C ALA A 199 -7.94 -6.22 10.92
N THR A 200 -7.66 -7.51 10.85
CA THR A 200 -6.74 -8.21 11.75
C THR A 200 -5.96 -9.26 10.98
N GLY A 201 -4.72 -9.47 11.36
CA GLY A 201 -3.82 -10.43 10.74
C GLY A 201 -2.92 -11.10 11.76
N GLU A 202 -2.32 -12.20 11.35
CA GLU A 202 -1.43 -13.01 12.18
C GLU A 202 -0.21 -13.46 11.35
N TYR A 203 0.97 -13.24 11.89
CA TYR A 203 2.20 -13.91 11.48
C TYR A 203 2.30 -15.20 12.29
N ASP A 204 2.19 -16.35 11.63
CA ASP A 204 2.20 -17.66 12.29
C ASP A 204 3.47 -17.89 13.10
N GLU A 205 3.33 -18.55 14.26
CA GLU A 205 4.47 -19.00 15.06
C GLU A 205 5.26 -20.07 14.30
N SER A 206 6.58 -20.03 14.37
CA SER A 206 7.48 -21.06 13.89
C SER A 206 8.38 -21.60 15.02
N ALA A 207 9.18 -22.62 14.73
CA ALA A 207 10.11 -23.16 15.71
C ALA A 207 11.18 -22.15 16.22
N THR A 208 11.36 -21.04 15.53
CA THR A 208 12.42 -20.07 15.80
C THR A 208 11.94 -18.62 15.89
N VAL A 209 10.68 -18.36 15.50
CA VAL A 209 10.06 -17.01 15.52
C VAL A 209 8.68 -17.16 16.15
N LEU A 210 8.39 -16.32 17.10
CA LEU A 210 7.09 -16.26 17.75
C LEU A 210 6.06 -15.59 16.82
N GLY A 211 4.77 -15.92 16.99
CA GLY A 211 3.68 -15.30 16.25
C GLY A 211 3.49 -13.84 16.66
N VAL A 212 2.90 -13.05 15.78
CA VAL A 212 2.56 -11.64 15.99
C VAL A 212 1.15 -11.40 15.47
N ASP A 213 0.30 -10.83 16.29
CA ASP A 213 -1.04 -10.40 15.90
C ASP A 213 -1.01 -8.91 15.55
N VAL A 214 -1.61 -8.53 14.43
CA VAL A 214 -1.74 -7.14 14.00
C VAL A 214 -3.19 -6.78 13.77
N SER A 215 -3.57 -5.55 14.08
CA SER A 215 -4.91 -5.07 13.81
C SER A 215 -4.92 -3.59 13.40
N THR A 216 -5.95 -3.19 12.65
CA THR A 216 -6.21 -1.80 12.32
C THR A 216 -7.70 -1.50 12.29
N MET A 217 -8.06 -0.32 12.72
CA MET A 217 -9.41 0.22 12.61
C MET A 217 -9.35 1.66 12.12
N TYR A 218 -10.17 1.99 11.14
CA TYR A 218 -10.26 3.37 10.65
C TYR A 218 -11.69 3.81 10.37
N ALA A 219 -11.88 5.12 10.37
CA ALA A 219 -13.09 5.77 9.88
C ALA A 219 -12.72 7.01 9.05
N LYS A 220 -13.30 7.13 7.86
CA LYS A 220 -13.20 8.32 7.00
C LYS A 220 -14.57 8.89 6.72
N TYR A 221 -14.67 10.21 6.66
CA TYR A 221 -15.91 10.90 6.30
C TYR A 221 -15.64 12.03 5.32
N THR A 222 -16.29 11.95 4.17
CA THR A 222 -16.22 12.96 3.11
C THR A 222 -17.51 13.78 3.11
N TYR A 223 -17.38 15.10 3.21
CA TYR A 223 -18.48 16.04 3.08
C TYR A 223 -18.11 17.19 2.16
N GLY A 224 -18.74 17.22 0.99
CA GLY A 224 -18.38 18.19 -0.06
C GLY A 224 -16.92 18.02 -0.50
N SER A 225 -16.14 19.07 -0.35
CA SER A 225 -14.71 19.07 -0.67
C SER A 225 -13.79 18.66 0.49
N PHE A 226 -14.32 18.34 1.65
CA PHE A 226 -13.53 17.95 2.83
C PHE A 226 -13.60 16.43 3.05
N THR A 227 -12.47 15.84 3.37
CA THR A 227 -12.40 14.48 3.92
C THR A 227 -11.62 14.53 5.23
N VAL A 228 -12.15 13.88 6.26
CA VAL A 228 -11.47 13.69 7.54
C VAL A 228 -11.35 12.21 7.82
N GLY A 229 -10.30 11.79 8.51
CA GLY A 229 -10.07 10.40 8.88
C GLY A 229 -9.40 10.26 10.23
N TYR A 230 -9.62 9.11 10.84
CA TYR A 230 -8.92 8.63 12.02
C TYR A 230 -8.63 7.14 11.86
N GLN A 231 -7.44 6.72 12.25
CA GLN A 231 -7.01 5.32 12.23
C GLN A 231 -6.25 5.00 13.50
N GLN A 232 -6.45 3.79 14.00
CA GLN A 232 -5.68 3.20 15.08
C GLN A 232 -5.22 1.80 14.65
N SER A 233 -3.96 1.48 14.90
CA SER A 233 -3.38 0.17 14.61
C SER A 233 -2.57 -0.32 15.80
N GLU A 234 -2.50 -1.65 15.94
CA GLU A 234 -1.83 -2.33 17.05
C GLU A 234 -1.07 -3.54 16.51
N ASP A 235 0.13 -3.76 17.03
CA ASP A 235 0.97 -4.94 16.83
C ASP A 235 1.23 -5.58 18.19
N ASP A 236 0.60 -6.72 18.43
CA ASP A 236 0.79 -7.53 19.64
C ASP A 236 1.96 -8.48 19.39
N GLY A 237 3.17 -8.00 19.66
CA GLY A 237 4.39 -8.78 19.57
C GLY A 237 4.40 -10.00 20.50
N PRO A 238 5.23 -10.98 20.20
CA PRO A 238 5.25 -12.29 20.90
C PRO A 238 5.79 -12.24 22.33
N SER A 239 6.23 -11.10 22.77
CA SER A 239 6.78 -10.92 24.11
C SER A 239 5.81 -10.12 24.96
N THR A 240 5.56 -10.56 26.15
CA THR A 240 4.79 -9.87 27.20
C THR A 240 5.31 -8.44 27.53
N ALA A 241 6.21 -7.92 26.74
CA ALA A 241 6.90 -6.68 27.05
C ALA A 241 6.45 -5.46 26.23
N THR A 242 5.92 -5.65 25.00
CA THR A 242 5.66 -4.49 24.15
C THR A 242 4.57 -4.76 23.14
N THR A 243 3.45 -4.08 23.26
CA THR A 243 2.51 -3.83 22.19
C THR A 243 2.92 -2.50 21.54
N ASP A 244 3.09 -2.50 20.22
CA ASP A 244 3.28 -1.27 19.48
C ASP A 244 1.90 -0.73 19.07
N GLU A 245 1.69 0.56 19.26
CA GLU A 245 0.43 1.23 18.90
C GLU A 245 0.70 2.41 17.96
N SER A 246 -0.22 2.64 17.02
CA SER A 246 -0.20 3.86 16.22
C SER A 246 -1.57 4.49 16.10
N ASP A 247 -1.61 5.80 16.24
CA ASP A 247 -2.79 6.64 16.06
C ASP A 247 -2.53 7.67 14.98
N SER A 248 -3.44 7.75 14.01
CA SER A 248 -3.35 8.73 12.92
C SER A 248 -4.65 9.47 12.75
N TRP A 249 -4.57 10.75 12.41
CA TRP A 249 -5.70 11.48 11.88
C TRP A 249 -5.26 12.40 10.75
N GLY A 250 -6.16 12.66 9.82
CA GLY A 250 -5.91 13.53 8.70
C GLY A 250 -7.14 14.27 8.24
N VAL A 251 -6.91 15.40 7.60
CA VAL A 251 -7.92 16.17 6.87
C VAL A 251 -7.37 16.57 5.52
N SER A 252 -8.15 16.36 4.46
CA SER A 252 -7.87 16.90 3.14
C SER A 252 -8.99 17.81 2.65
N TYR A 253 -8.63 18.76 1.80
CA TYR A 253 -9.55 19.71 1.19
C TYR A 253 -9.25 19.87 -0.29
N ALA A 254 -10.20 19.49 -1.14
CA ALA A 254 -10.18 19.77 -2.57
C ALA A 254 -10.58 21.25 -2.79
N VAL A 255 -9.60 22.12 -2.97
CA VAL A 255 -9.84 23.55 -3.21
C VAL A 255 -10.61 23.76 -4.52
N ASN A 256 -10.25 22.99 -5.54
CA ASN A 256 -10.95 22.85 -6.82
C ASN A 256 -10.56 21.51 -7.46
N ASP A 257 -10.98 21.25 -8.70
CA ASP A 257 -10.74 20.00 -9.43
C ASP A 257 -9.24 19.70 -9.69
N GLU A 258 -8.37 20.71 -9.58
CA GLU A 258 -6.95 20.60 -9.89
C GLU A 258 -6.06 20.74 -8.66
N PHE A 259 -6.54 21.36 -7.57
CA PHE A 259 -5.73 21.69 -6.41
C PHE A 259 -6.33 21.15 -5.11
N SER A 260 -5.52 20.42 -4.36
CA SER A 260 -5.85 19.90 -3.04
C SER A 260 -4.75 20.20 -2.02
N ILE A 261 -5.15 20.26 -0.77
CA ILE A 261 -4.26 20.41 0.39
C ILE A 261 -4.68 19.43 1.48
N SER A 262 -3.74 19.06 2.34
CA SER A 262 -4.03 18.22 3.52
C SER A 262 -3.12 18.57 4.69
N TYR A 263 -3.57 18.15 5.87
CA TYR A 263 -2.79 18.13 7.09
C TYR A 263 -3.15 16.89 7.90
N GLY A 264 -2.16 16.27 8.54
CA GLY A 264 -2.35 15.10 9.39
C GLY A 264 -1.35 15.04 10.53
N GLN A 265 -1.63 14.15 11.46
CA GLN A 265 -0.72 13.78 12.54
C GLN A 265 -0.72 12.26 12.70
N HIS A 266 0.41 11.75 13.16
CA HIS A 266 0.63 10.34 13.45
C HIS A 266 1.47 10.23 14.72
N THR A 267 1.03 9.39 15.65
CA THR A 267 1.78 9.02 16.85
C THR A 267 2.11 7.54 16.79
N TYR A 268 3.33 7.18 17.11
CA TYR A 268 3.78 5.79 17.21
C TYR A 268 4.39 5.56 18.59
N ASP A 269 3.75 4.68 19.36
CA ASP A 269 4.23 4.15 20.62
C ASP A 269 4.89 2.78 20.35
N ASP A 270 6.21 2.71 20.50
CA ASP A 270 6.96 1.46 20.50
C ASP A 270 6.94 0.86 21.90
N GLY A 271 5.90 0.54 22.53
CA GLY A 271 5.72 -0.06 23.87
C GLY A 271 6.94 -0.26 24.78
N SER A 272 8.15 -0.19 24.24
CA SER A 272 9.43 -0.33 24.93
C SER A 272 10.23 0.96 25.04
N LEU A 273 9.93 1.97 24.24
CA LEU A 273 10.64 3.24 24.16
C LEU A 273 9.75 4.37 24.68
N THR A 274 10.38 5.39 25.26
CA THR A 274 9.71 6.63 25.68
C THR A 274 10.66 7.78 25.49
N PRO A 275 10.23 8.90 24.90
CA PRO A 275 8.86 9.27 24.51
C PRO A 275 8.41 8.65 23.19
N ASP A 276 7.11 8.69 22.92
CA ASP A 276 6.51 8.30 21.65
C ASP A 276 7.01 9.17 20.51
N GLN A 277 7.05 8.61 19.30
CA GLN A 277 7.31 9.40 18.11
C GLN A 277 6.03 10.12 17.69
N GLU A 278 6.10 11.44 17.53
CA GLU A 278 4.99 12.27 17.06
C GLU A 278 5.35 12.92 15.73
N SER A 279 4.54 12.67 14.69
CA SER A 279 4.75 13.27 13.38
C SER A 279 3.57 14.13 12.97
N SER A 280 3.83 15.25 12.33
CA SER A 280 2.83 16.09 11.71
C SER A 280 3.25 16.49 10.29
N GLY A 281 2.29 16.64 9.39
CA GLY A 281 2.60 16.93 8.00
C GLY A 281 1.55 17.74 7.28
N PHE A 282 2.01 18.65 6.45
CA PHE A 282 1.20 19.38 5.49
C PHE A 282 1.58 18.95 4.08
N SER A 283 0.60 18.64 3.24
CA SER A 283 0.87 18.40 1.82
C SER A 283 -0.08 19.15 0.89
N ALA A 284 0.35 19.32 -0.36
CA ALA A 284 -0.41 19.96 -1.40
C ALA A 284 -0.12 19.29 -2.75
N SER A 285 -1.13 19.27 -3.63
CA SER A 285 -1.01 18.70 -4.97
C SER A 285 -1.78 19.56 -5.96
N TYR A 286 -1.15 19.88 -7.10
CA TYR A 286 -1.74 20.59 -8.23
C TYR A 286 -1.57 19.77 -9.50
N THR A 287 -2.70 19.34 -10.09
CA THR A 287 -2.72 18.51 -11.31
C THR A 287 -3.24 19.31 -12.51
N MET A 288 -2.50 19.26 -13.60
CA MET A 288 -2.87 19.90 -14.87
C MET A 288 -2.66 18.91 -16.03
N GLY A 289 -3.73 18.31 -16.51
CA GLY A 289 -3.66 17.25 -17.51
C GLY A 289 -2.93 16.02 -16.96
N GLY A 290 -1.93 15.52 -17.70
CA GLY A 290 -1.09 14.37 -17.25
C GLY A 290 0.10 14.77 -16.38
N THR A 291 0.13 15.98 -15.82
CA THR A 291 1.24 16.50 -15.01
C THR A 291 0.75 16.91 -13.64
N THR A 292 1.46 16.51 -12.59
CA THR A 292 1.16 16.88 -11.20
C THR A 292 2.40 17.47 -10.54
N ILE A 293 2.23 18.59 -9.85
CA ILE A 293 3.23 19.15 -8.93
C ILE A 293 2.71 18.93 -7.52
N SER A 294 3.51 18.31 -6.69
CA SER A 294 3.18 18.03 -5.30
C SER A 294 4.26 18.54 -4.35
N ALA A 295 3.88 18.83 -3.13
CA ALA A 295 4.81 19.18 -2.06
C ALA A 295 4.32 18.64 -0.72
N ALA A 296 5.26 18.20 0.11
CA ALA A 296 5.02 17.79 1.48
C ALA A 296 6.07 18.39 2.41
N PHE A 297 5.64 18.67 3.65
CA PHE A 297 6.47 19.16 4.73
C PHE A 297 6.07 18.40 5.99
N ASN A 298 7.02 17.68 6.58
CA ASN A 298 6.81 16.86 7.77
C ASN A 298 7.73 17.34 8.89
N GLU A 299 7.20 17.37 10.10
CA GLU A 299 7.92 17.58 11.35
C GLU A 299 7.68 16.34 12.22
N THR A 300 8.75 15.74 12.71
CA THR A 300 8.68 14.56 13.57
C THR A 300 9.52 14.79 14.80
N GLU A 301 8.89 14.68 15.96
CA GLU A 301 9.53 14.74 17.27
C GLU A 301 9.87 13.32 17.76
N ASN A 302 10.95 13.21 18.51
CA ASN A 302 11.40 11.98 19.17
C ASN A 302 11.54 10.79 18.21
N VAL A 303 12.14 10.99 17.06
CA VAL A 303 12.29 9.94 16.02
C VAL A 303 12.81 8.65 16.65
N ARG A 304 12.07 7.56 16.47
CA ARG A 304 12.28 6.21 17.02
C ARG A 304 12.36 6.19 18.55
N GLY A 305 11.55 7.00 19.23
CA GLY A 305 11.51 7.08 20.68
C GLY A 305 12.76 7.68 21.34
N VAL A 306 13.58 8.38 20.58
CA VAL A 306 14.78 9.03 21.09
C VAL A 306 14.48 10.49 21.42
N ALA A 307 14.40 10.82 22.71
CA ALA A 307 14.09 12.16 23.18
C ALA A 307 14.99 13.23 22.55
N ALA A 308 14.40 14.31 22.05
CA ALA A 308 15.06 15.42 21.35
C ALA A 308 15.81 15.01 20.06
N ASN A 309 15.46 13.88 19.46
CA ASN A 309 15.83 13.53 18.11
C ASN A 309 14.67 13.97 17.18
N ASP A 310 14.64 15.25 16.85
CA ASP A 310 13.57 15.86 16.07
C ASP A 310 14.03 16.04 14.63
N GLU A 311 13.12 15.96 13.67
CA GLU A 311 13.42 16.00 12.24
C GLU A 311 12.41 16.85 11.50
N ASP A 312 12.90 17.79 10.68
CA ASP A 312 12.12 18.50 9.68
C ASP A 312 12.46 17.97 8.29
N SER A 313 11.45 17.62 7.52
CA SER A 313 11.62 17.07 6.19
C SER A 313 10.72 17.77 5.18
N TYR A 314 11.15 17.86 3.93
CA TYR A 314 10.30 18.30 2.83
C TYR A 314 10.59 17.53 1.55
N GLU A 315 9.59 17.46 0.70
CA GLU A 315 9.72 16.98 -0.65
C GLU A 315 8.87 17.82 -1.61
N ILE A 316 9.41 18.08 -2.80
CA ILE A 316 8.68 18.65 -3.93
C ILE A 316 8.88 17.73 -5.12
N ALA A 317 7.78 17.26 -5.70
CA ALA A 317 7.78 16.34 -6.81
C ALA A 317 7.08 16.92 -8.05
N LEU A 318 7.57 16.53 -9.22
CA LEU A 318 6.93 16.74 -10.51
C LEU A 318 6.71 15.38 -11.15
N SER A 319 5.45 15.01 -11.34
CA SER A 319 5.06 13.69 -11.86
C SER A 319 4.34 13.82 -13.20
N PHE A 320 4.54 12.82 -14.06
CA PHE A 320 3.91 12.68 -15.37
C PHE A 320 3.27 11.30 -15.46
N ALA A 321 2.02 11.24 -15.96
CA ALA A 321 1.31 10.00 -16.24
C ALA A 321 0.87 9.94 -17.72
N PHE A 322 0.90 8.74 -18.32
CA PHE A 322 0.48 8.48 -19.71
C PHE A 322 -0.18 7.11 -19.85
#